data_2050329ae7dcfaf6ed6b7478d7021809
#
_entry.id   2050329ae7dcfaf6ed6b7478d7021809
#
_cell.length_a   1.000
_cell.length_b   1.000
_cell.length_c   1.000
_cell.angle_alpha   90.00
_cell.angle_beta   90.00
_cell.angle_gamma   90.00
#
_symmetry.space_group_name_H-M   'P 1'
#
loop_
_entity.id
_entity.type
_entity.pdbx_description
1 polymer ?
#
loop_
_entity_poly.entity_id
_entity_poly.type
_entity_poly.pdbx_seq_one_letter_code
_entity_poly.pdbx_strand_id
1 'polypeptide(L)'
;MNMQEYIEEAEKDLLHTYNRYQVVFDHGDGVKLYDIEGKEYLDFVAGIAVFALGYNNKAYNDALKAQIDKILHTSNYYYNVPAIEAARKLKKISGMDRVFFTNSGAESIEGAIKTARKYAYLKDGKTDHEIIAMNHSFHGRTCLLYTSPSPR
;
A
#
# COMPACT_ATOMS: atom_id res chain seq x y z
N MET A 1 28.17 11.35 0.46
CA MET A 1 27.62 11.55 1.81
C MET A 1 27.76 10.24 2.57
N ASN A 2 28.22 10.28 3.81
CA ASN A 2 28.21 9.12 4.70
C ASN A 2 26.81 8.93 5.32
N MET A 3 26.62 7.86 6.11
CA MET A 3 25.33 7.53 6.71
C MET A 3 24.79 8.67 7.60
N GLN A 4 25.65 9.26 8.42
CA GLN A 4 25.28 10.33 9.32
C GLN A 4 24.84 11.58 8.57
N GLU A 5 25.54 11.96 7.52
CA GLU A 5 25.17 13.12 6.67
C GLU A 5 23.79 12.93 6.02
N TYR A 6 23.45 11.73 5.52
CA TYR A 6 22.11 11.43 4.97
C TYR A 6 21.02 11.55 6.03
N ILE A 7 21.29 11.05 7.25
CA ILE A 7 20.33 11.12 8.35
C ILE A 7 20.10 12.58 8.76
N GLU A 8 21.15 13.37 8.91
CA GLU A 8 21.06 14.78 9.25
C GLU A 8 20.30 15.61 8.20
N GLU A 9 20.54 15.35 6.92
CA GLU A 9 19.76 15.97 5.85
C GLU A 9 18.28 15.55 5.89
N ALA A 10 18.00 14.27 6.09
CA ALA A 10 16.62 13.78 6.20
C ALA A 10 15.86 14.41 7.39
N GLU A 11 16.53 14.62 8.54
CA GLU A 11 15.91 15.27 9.71
C GLU A 11 15.67 16.76 9.51
N LYS A 12 16.40 17.43 8.61
CA LYS A 12 16.15 18.83 8.22
C LYS A 12 15.01 18.94 7.19
N ASP A 13 14.98 18.05 6.21
CA ASP A 13 14.15 18.19 5.01
C ASP A 13 12.81 17.47 5.12
N LEU A 14 12.72 16.41 5.93
CA LEU A 14 11.51 15.63 6.10
C LEU A 14 10.80 15.99 7.41
N LEU A 15 9.49 16.21 7.33
CA LEU A 15 8.68 16.38 8.53
C LEU A 15 8.84 15.17 9.46
N HIS A 16 9.13 15.42 10.73
CA HIS A 16 9.35 14.39 11.74
C HIS A 16 8.02 13.77 12.20
N THR A 17 7.49 12.85 11.37
CA THR A 17 6.24 12.10 11.64
C THR A 17 6.49 10.70 12.18
N TYR A 18 7.73 10.20 12.09
CA TYR A 18 8.15 8.88 12.53
C TYR A 18 9.53 8.93 13.20
N ASN A 19 9.72 8.13 14.24
CA ASN A 19 11.04 7.84 14.78
C ASN A 19 11.70 6.77 13.90
N ARG A 20 12.58 7.19 13.00
CA ARG A 20 13.26 6.28 12.08
C ARG A 20 14.47 5.62 12.75
N TYR A 21 14.73 4.36 12.39
CA TYR A 21 16.00 3.74 12.75
C TYR A 21 17.15 4.44 12.05
N GLN A 22 18.31 4.53 12.73
CA GLN A 22 19.51 5.22 12.25
C GLN A 22 20.29 4.36 11.26
N VAL A 23 19.65 4.07 10.12
CA VAL A 23 20.22 3.29 9.02
C VAL A 23 19.70 3.83 7.69
N VAL A 24 20.58 3.91 6.69
CA VAL A 24 20.25 4.32 5.34
C VAL A 24 20.46 3.15 4.39
N PHE A 25 19.39 2.55 3.92
CA PHE A 25 19.44 1.45 2.96
C PHE A 25 19.70 1.96 1.55
N ASP A 26 20.52 1.24 0.80
CA ASP A 26 20.85 1.51 -0.60
C ASP A 26 20.15 0.54 -1.54
N HIS A 27 20.29 -0.76 -1.30
CA HIS A 27 19.71 -1.79 -2.17
C HIS A 27 19.28 -3.02 -1.40
N GLY A 28 18.59 -3.94 -2.10
CA GLY A 28 18.17 -5.23 -1.55
C GLY A 28 18.29 -6.34 -2.59
N ASP A 29 18.49 -7.57 -2.10
CA ASP A 29 18.49 -8.78 -2.91
C ASP A 29 17.84 -9.94 -2.14
N GLY A 30 16.81 -10.56 -2.74
CA GLY A 30 16.01 -11.57 -2.07
C GLY A 30 15.41 -11.07 -0.75
N VAL A 31 15.83 -11.63 0.36
CA VAL A 31 15.38 -11.27 1.72
C VAL A 31 16.36 -10.37 2.47
N LYS A 32 17.34 -9.83 1.79
CA LYS A 32 18.41 -9.04 2.38
C LYS A 32 18.32 -7.57 1.95
N LEU A 33 18.67 -6.68 2.88
CA LEU A 33 18.89 -5.27 2.64
C LEU A 33 20.36 -4.94 2.92
N TYR A 34 20.88 -3.98 2.20
CA TYR A 34 22.24 -3.48 2.36
C TYR A 34 22.18 -1.98 2.60
N ASP A 35 22.89 -1.50 3.61
CA ASP A 35 23.04 -0.08 3.83
C ASP A 35 24.11 0.53 2.91
N ILE A 36 24.21 1.85 2.93
CA ILE A 36 25.18 2.59 2.09
C ILE A 36 26.64 2.32 2.46
N GLU A 37 26.91 1.67 3.59
CA GLU A 37 28.25 1.23 4.03
C GLU A 37 28.51 -0.23 3.66
N GLY A 38 27.54 -0.90 3.01
CA GLY A 38 27.63 -2.29 2.56
C GLY A 38 27.34 -3.33 3.63
N LYS A 39 26.83 -2.92 4.79
CA LYS A 39 26.43 -3.87 5.83
C LYS A 39 25.12 -4.55 5.45
N GLU A 40 25.10 -5.87 5.62
CA GLU A 40 23.95 -6.73 5.33
C GLU A 40 22.99 -6.83 6.53
N TYR A 41 21.69 -6.84 6.22
CA TYR A 41 20.60 -7.04 7.17
C TYR A 41 19.60 -8.05 6.61
N LEU A 42 19.10 -8.95 7.44
CA LEU A 42 17.95 -9.78 7.10
C LEU A 42 16.66 -8.96 7.29
N ASP A 43 15.87 -8.86 6.24
CA ASP A 43 14.63 -8.10 6.28
C ASP A 43 13.42 -8.96 6.66
N PHE A 44 13.01 -8.88 7.93
CA PHE A 44 11.78 -9.50 8.42
C PHE A 44 10.56 -8.57 8.37
N VAL A 45 10.72 -7.35 7.87
CA VAL A 45 9.65 -6.35 7.78
C VAL A 45 9.03 -6.32 6.38
N ALA A 46 9.85 -6.55 5.35
CA ALA A 46 9.45 -6.56 3.95
C ALA A 46 8.59 -5.33 3.54
N GLY A 47 8.99 -4.13 3.99
CA GLY A 47 8.22 -2.90 3.75
C GLY A 47 6.81 -2.93 4.37
N ILE A 48 6.65 -3.58 5.52
CA ILE A 48 5.35 -3.90 6.17
C ILE A 48 4.53 -4.84 5.26
N ALA A 49 5.16 -5.98 4.91
CA ALA A 49 4.59 -7.04 4.07
C ALA A 49 4.27 -6.66 2.60
N VAL A 50 4.82 -5.56 2.10
CA VAL A 50 4.62 -5.12 0.69
C VAL A 50 5.52 -5.90 -0.27
N PHE A 51 6.76 -6.20 0.13
CA PHE A 51 7.76 -6.90 -0.69
C PHE A 51 7.72 -8.43 -0.50
N ALA A 52 6.54 -9.03 -0.66
CA ALA A 52 6.36 -10.48 -0.49
C ALA A 52 7.18 -11.35 -1.47
N LEU A 53 7.60 -10.80 -2.61
CA LEU A 53 8.46 -11.47 -3.60
C LEU A 53 9.96 -11.32 -3.30
N GLY A 54 10.32 -10.57 -2.26
CA GLY A 54 11.69 -10.17 -2.00
C GLY A 54 12.19 -9.07 -2.94
N TYR A 55 13.38 -8.55 -2.63
CA TYR A 55 14.04 -7.51 -3.41
C TYR A 55 14.67 -8.09 -4.67
N ASN A 56 14.77 -7.27 -5.69
CA ASN A 56 15.43 -7.59 -6.96
C ASN A 56 14.89 -8.87 -7.66
N ASN A 57 13.60 -9.16 -7.50
CA ASN A 57 12.97 -10.27 -8.22
C ASN A 57 12.98 -10.01 -9.73
N LYS A 58 13.75 -10.82 -10.47
CA LYS A 58 13.97 -10.60 -11.90
C LYS A 58 12.68 -10.58 -12.72
N ALA A 59 11.78 -11.50 -12.50
CA ALA A 59 10.53 -11.59 -13.27
C ALA A 59 9.63 -10.39 -13.03
N TYR A 60 9.55 -9.94 -11.78
CA TYR A 60 8.79 -8.73 -11.41
C TYR A 60 9.43 -7.48 -12.03
N ASN A 61 10.73 -7.30 -11.88
CA ASN A 61 11.46 -6.14 -12.41
C ASN A 61 11.37 -6.06 -13.94
N ASP A 62 11.51 -7.17 -14.64
CA ASP A 62 11.42 -7.22 -16.09
C ASP A 62 10.00 -6.88 -16.58
N ALA A 63 8.97 -7.37 -15.89
CA ALA A 63 7.58 -7.04 -16.20
C ALA A 63 7.28 -5.54 -16.01
N LEU A 64 7.79 -4.92 -14.94
CA LEU A 64 7.66 -3.48 -14.71
C LEU A 64 8.38 -2.66 -15.77
N LYS A 65 9.63 -3.00 -16.11
CA LYS A 65 10.39 -2.31 -17.17
C LYS A 65 9.66 -2.39 -18.51
N ALA A 66 9.19 -3.57 -18.88
CA ALA A 66 8.42 -3.75 -20.12
C ALA A 66 7.10 -2.98 -20.14
N GLN A 67 6.46 -2.78 -18.98
CA GLN A 67 5.24 -1.98 -18.89
C GLN A 67 5.51 -0.48 -18.93
N ILE A 68 6.62 -0.02 -18.34
CA ILE A 68 7.08 1.38 -18.40
C ILE A 68 7.27 1.81 -19.87
N ASP A 69 7.89 0.95 -20.69
CA ASP A 69 8.12 1.22 -22.11
C ASP A 69 6.83 1.25 -22.96
N LYS A 70 5.71 0.73 -22.44
CA LYS A 70 4.42 0.73 -23.13
C LYS A 70 3.57 1.93 -22.74
N ILE A 71 3.15 1.97 -21.48
CA ILE A 71 2.26 3.00 -20.94
C ILE A 71 2.26 2.97 -19.41
N LEU A 72 2.49 4.13 -18.80
CA LEU A 72 2.53 4.29 -17.35
C LEU A 72 1.17 4.64 -16.76
N HIS A 73 0.41 5.53 -17.40
CA HIS A 73 -0.82 6.06 -16.85
C HIS A 73 -1.80 6.49 -17.94
N THR A 74 -3.09 6.19 -17.74
CA THR A 74 -4.17 6.56 -18.66
C THR A 74 -5.35 7.26 -17.97
N SER A 75 -5.29 7.50 -16.67
CA SER A 75 -6.43 7.87 -15.82
C SER A 75 -7.60 6.85 -15.87
N ASN A 76 -8.61 7.08 -15.03
CA ASN A 76 -9.82 6.25 -14.99
C ASN A 76 -10.83 6.58 -16.11
N TYR A 77 -10.52 7.52 -17.00
CA TYR A 77 -11.35 7.79 -18.18
C TYR A 77 -11.19 6.73 -19.27
N TYR A 78 -10.13 5.94 -19.23
CA TYR A 78 -9.84 4.95 -20.26
C TYR A 78 -9.60 3.56 -19.66
N TYR A 79 -9.94 2.55 -20.42
CA TYR A 79 -9.59 1.17 -20.08
C TYR A 79 -8.10 0.91 -20.38
N ASN A 80 -7.47 0.09 -19.55
CA ASN A 80 -6.11 -0.40 -19.81
C ASN A 80 -5.98 -1.90 -19.53
N VAL A 81 -5.12 -2.56 -20.27
CA VAL A 81 -4.96 -4.01 -20.21
C VAL A 81 -4.50 -4.50 -18.82
N PRO A 82 -3.45 -3.94 -18.20
CA PRO A 82 -2.97 -4.43 -16.90
C PRO A 82 -4.05 -4.41 -15.80
N ALA A 83 -4.83 -3.34 -15.69
CA ALA A 83 -5.89 -3.25 -14.69
C ALA A 83 -6.99 -4.29 -14.90
N ILE A 84 -7.41 -4.51 -16.16
CA ILE A 84 -8.44 -5.50 -16.50
C ILE A 84 -7.96 -6.92 -16.20
N GLU A 85 -6.72 -7.25 -16.56
CA GLU A 85 -6.14 -8.57 -16.29
C GLU A 85 -5.92 -8.82 -14.80
N ALA A 86 -5.46 -7.81 -14.05
CA ALA A 86 -5.33 -7.89 -12.61
C ALA A 86 -6.69 -8.11 -11.94
N ALA A 87 -7.72 -7.34 -12.32
CA ALA A 87 -9.08 -7.52 -11.81
C ALA A 87 -9.62 -8.93 -12.10
N ARG A 88 -9.40 -9.46 -13.31
CA ARG A 88 -9.82 -10.81 -13.67
C ARG A 88 -9.18 -11.89 -12.78
N LYS A 89 -7.86 -11.75 -12.52
CA LYS A 89 -7.13 -12.68 -11.65
C LYS A 89 -7.63 -12.57 -10.19
N LEU A 90 -7.76 -11.35 -9.66
CA LEU A 90 -8.25 -11.12 -8.32
C LEU A 90 -9.67 -11.67 -8.10
N LYS A 91 -10.59 -11.47 -9.05
CA LYS A 91 -11.93 -12.08 -9.00
C LYS A 91 -11.86 -13.60 -8.87
N LYS A 92 -11.00 -14.23 -9.67
CA LYS A 92 -10.89 -15.70 -9.67
C LYS A 92 -10.40 -16.26 -8.33
N ILE A 93 -9.46 -15.59 -7.67
CA ILE A 93 -8.86 -16.07 -6.40
C ILE A 93 -9.65 -15.64 -5.17
N SER A 94 -10.36 -14.50 -5.23
CA SER A 94 -11.14 -13.99 -4.09
C SER A 94 -12.58 -14.48 -4.05
N GLY A 95 -13.12 -14.94 -5.17
CA GLY A 95 -14.54 -15.28 -5.30
C GLY A 95 -15.46 -14.05 -5.34
N MET A 96 -14.93 -12.83 -5.37
CA MET A 96 -15.70 -11.59 -5.45
C MET A 96 -16.08 -11.26 -6.89
N ASP A 97 -17.19 -10.53 -7.08
CA ASP A 97 -17.70 -10.20 -8.42
C ASP A 97 -16.97 -9.02 -9.08
N ARG A 98 -16.47 -8.09 -8.29
CA ARG A 98 -15.85 -6.84 -8.79
C ARG A 98 -14.66 -6.43 -7.94
N VAL A 99 -13.77 -5.64 -8.54
CA VAL A 99 -12.57 -5.09 -7.92
C VAL A 99 -12.59 -3.57 -8.04
N PHE A 100 -12.25 -2.90 -6.98
CA PHE A 100 -12.01 -1.47 -6.94
C PHE A 100 -10.55 -1.22 -6.52
N PHE A 101 -9.75 -0.68 -7.44
CA PHE A 101 -8.34 -0.34 -7.16
C PHE A 101 -8.23 1.05 -6.54
N THR A 102 -7.37 1.16 -5.54
CA THR A 102 -7.06 2.40 -4.82
C THR A 102 -5.55 2.55 -4.66
N ASN A 103 -5.09 3.72 -4.23
CA ASN A 103 -3.66 3.99 -4.08
C ASN A 103 -3.08 3.54 -2.73
N SER A 104 -3.93 3.23 -1.76
CA SER A 104 -3.49 2.84 -0.41
C SER A 104 -4.52 1.98 0.30
N GLY A 105 -4.07 1.26 1.36
CA GLY A 105 -4.97 0.53 2.24
C GLY A 105 -6.00 1.45 2.94
N ALA A 106 -5.61 2.67 3.30
CA ALA A 106 -6.52 3.66 3.86
C ALA A 106 -7.68 3.99 2.90
N GLU A 107 -7.38 4.26 1.63
CA GLU A 107 -8.40 4.49 0.60
C GLU A 107 -9.27 3.26 0.35
N SER A 108 -8.71 2.06 0.45
CA SER A 108 -9.48 0.82 0.32
C SER A 108 -10.50 0.68 1.44
N ILE A 109 -10.13 0.96 2.68
CA ILE A 109 -11.06 0.95 3.82
C ILE A 109 -12.10 2.07 3.69
N GLU A 110 -11.72 3.28 3.28
CA GLU A 110 -12.71 4.33 2.97
C GLU A 110 -13.71 3.90 1.91
N GLY A 111 -13.23 3.28 0.83
CA GLY A 111 -14.08 2.72 -0.22
C GLY A 111 -15.03 1.65 0.31
N ALA A 112 -14.55 0.76 1.17
CA ALA A 112 -15.36 -0.28 1.80
C ALA A 112 -16.46 0.30 2.69
N ILE A 113 -16.13 1.27 3.56
CA ILE A 113 -17.09 1.94 4.44
C ILE A 113 -18.17 2.66 3.61
N LYS A 114 -17.77 3.44 2.60
CA LYS A 114 -18.70 4.15 1.72
C LYS A 114 -19.63 3.19 0.97
N THR A 115 -19.07 2.09 0.47
CA THR A 115 -19.84 1.05 -0.24
C THR A 115 -20.84 0.37 0.70
N ALA A 116 -20.42 -0.02 1.89
CA ALA A 116 -21.27 -0.66 2.88
C ALA A 116 -22.44 0.25 3.29
N ARG A 117 -22.16 1.53 3.60
CA ARG A 117 -23.17 2.52 3.95
C ARG A 117 -24.14 2.78 2.79
N LYS A 118 -23.64 2.90 1.56
CA LYS A 118 -24.49 3.10 0.39
C LYS A 118 -25.37 1.89 0.12
N TYR A 119 -24.83 0.69 0.24
CA TYR A 119 -25.58 -0.55 0.10
C TYR A 119 -26.72 -0.63 1.14
N ALA A 120 -26.40 -0.40 2.42
CA ALA A 120 -27.40 -0.42 3.49
C ALA A 120 -28.52 0.60 3.25
N TYR A 121 -28.17 1.83 2.91
CA TYR A 121 -29.15 2.88 2.55
C TYR A 121 -30.05 2.49 1.38
N LEU A 122 -29.50 1.91 0.33
CA LEU A 122 -30.30 1.47 -0.83
C LEU A 122 -31.24 0.32 -0.49
N LYS A 123 -30.93 -0.46 0.56
CA LYS A 123 -31.74 -1.60 0.98
C LYS A 123 -32.98 -1.18 1.78
N ASP A 124 -32.88 -0.19 2.66
CA ASP A 124 -33.96 0.17 3.59
C ASP A 124 -34.18 1.67 3.82
N GLY A 125 -33.38 2.53 3.17
CA GLY A 125 -33.48 4.00 3.27
C GLY A 125 -32.94 4.60 4.56
N LYS A 126 -32.37 3.81 5.46
CA LYS A 126 -31.86 4.29 6.75
C LYS A 126 -30.40 4.71 6.68
N THR A 127 -29.99 5.60 7.59
CA THR A 127 -28.61 6.13 7.67
C THR A 127 -27.89 5.79 8.96
N ASP A 128 -28.54 5.08 9.87
CA ASP A 128 -28.10 4.75 11.23
C ASP A 128 -27.49 3.35 11.37
N HIS A 129 -27.14 2.72 10.26
CA HIS A 129 -26.47 1.43 10.27
C HIS A 129 -25.07 1.50 10.92
N GLU A 130 -24.81 0.54 11.79
CA GLU A 130 -23.52 0.40 12.48
C GLU A 130 -22.52 -0.41 11.66
N ILE A 131 -21.24 -0.09 11.84
CA ILE A 131 -20.10 -0.83 11.29
C ILE A 131 -19.31 -1.40 12.47
N ILE A 132 -19.12 -2.72 12.48
CA ILE A 132 -18.32 -3.41 13.48
C ILE A 132 -16.87 -3.45 13.02
N ALA A 133 -15.96 -3.01 13.89
CA ALA A 133 -14.51 -3.12 13.66
C ALA A 133 -13.86 -4.00 14.73
N MET A 134 -12.81 -4.70 14.35
CA MET A 134 -12.03 -5.50 15.32
C MET A 134 -11.17 -4.58 16.19
N ASN A 135 -11.00 -4.95 17.45
CA ASN A 135 -10.05 -4.27 18.32
C ASN A 135 -8.63 -4.35 17.75
N HIS A 136 -7.86 -3.28 17.90
CA HIS A 136 -6.48 -3.16 17.40
C HIS A 136 -6.32 -3.28 15.89
N SER A 137 -7.39 -3.13 15.10
CA SER A 137 -7.28 -3.05 13.65
C SER A 137 -6.73 -1.70 13.20
N PHE A 138 -5.94 -1.69 12.14
CA PHE A 138 -5.44 -0.47 11.52
C PHE A 138 -6.17 -0.22 10.19
N HIS A 139 -6.94 0.88 10.13
CA HIS A 139 -7.72 1.25 8.94
C HIS A 139 -7.10 2.38 8.13
N GLY A 140 -6.08 3.04 8.64
CA GLY A 140 -5.45 4.20 8.01
C GLY A 140 -5.59 5.48 8.84
N ARG A 141 -5.18 6.61 8.26
CA ARG A 141 -5.09 7.91 8.94
C ARG A 141 -5.84 9.02 8.21
N THR A 142 -6.92 8.72 7.51
CA THR A 142 -7.82 9.69 6.90
C THR A 142 -8.87 10.16 7.90
N CYS A 143 -9.54 11.29 7.62
CA CYS A 143 -10.54 11.86 8.52
C CYS A 143 -11.67 10.88 8.86
N LEU A 144 -12.18 10.14 7.87
CA LEU A 144 -13.22 9.14 8.08
C LEU A 144 -12.75 8.00 8.99
N LEU A 145 -11.49 7.59 8.85
CA LEU A 145 -10.93 6.47 9.61
C LEU A 145 -10.56 6.84 11.04
N TYR A 146 -10.33 8.11 11.33
CA TYR A 146 -10.16 8.59 12.72
C TYR A 146 -11.46 8.55 13.54
N THR A 147 -12.61 8.61 12.88
CA THR A 147 -13.93 8.50 13.51
C THR A 147 -14.45 7.06 13.57
N SER A 148 -13.75 6.13 12.95
CA SER A 148 -14.02 4.70 13.04
C SER A 148 -13.62 4.19 14.43
N PRO A 149 -14.29 3.16 15.00
CA PRO A 149 -13.96 2.60 16.31
C PRO A 149 -12.63 1.83 16.37
N SER A 150 -11.77 2.00 15.40
CA SER A 150 -10.42 1.42 15.36
C SER A 150 -9.49 2.15 16.34
N PRO A 151 -8.78 1.45 17.22
CA PRO A 151 -7.77 2.08 18.08
C PRO A 151 -6.61 2.64 17.25
N ARG A 152 -6.09 3.75 17.71
CA ARG A 152 -4.97 4.48 17.10
C ARG A 152 -3.63 3.87 17.46
#